data_c2191e4941bbd8b1a93db251071d82ac
#
_entry.id   c2191e4941bbd8b1a93db251071d82ac
#
_cell.length_a   1.000
_cell.length_b   1.000
_cell.length_c   1.000
_cell.angle_alpha   90.00
_cell.angle_beta   90.00
_cell.angle_gamma   90.00
#
_symmetry.space_group_name_H-M   'P 1'
#
loop_
_entity.id
_entity.type
_entity.pdbx_description
1 polymer ?
#
loop_
_entity_poly.entity_id
_entity_poly.type
_entity_poly.pdbx_seq_one_letter_code
_entity_poly.pdbx_strand_id
1 'polypeptide(L)'
;MTRARSSKRPADVQAELKVLLLQKRAELVTKLREEREGRIEATARREKIEGMPFGDRPALSPDDEMGFAVADRRAGMLAQIDLALKKMDEGSYGRCEACEEEIAPARLRAHPFAVRCTRCQEVWERDQSRAEAGSARTRGLPEENS
;
A
#
# COMPACT_ATOMS: atom_id res chain seq x y z
N MET A 1 -0.80 -32.20 27.88
CA MET A 1 -2.12 -31.63 27.44
C MET A 1 -1.89 -30.90 26.13
N THR A 2 -2.17 -31.54 25.03
CA THR A 2 -2.01 -31.01 23.68
C THR A 2 -3.19 -30.10 23.39
N ARG A 3 -2.94 -28.80 23.31
CA ARG A 3 -3.93 -27.84 22.79
C ARG A 3 -4.22 -28.20 21.34
N ALA A 4 -5.40 -28.77 21.10
CA ALA A 4 -5.93 -28.94 19.77
C ALA A 4 -5.97 -27.56 19.11
N ARG A 5 -5.08 -27.32 18.13
CA ARG A 5 -5.21 -26.20 17.21
C ARG A 5 -6.47 -26.48 16.40
N SER A 6 -7.56 -25.81 16.76
CA SER A 6 -8.75 -25.75 15.94
C SER A 6 -8.33 -25.20 14.59
N SER A 7 -8.11 -26.08 13.62
CA SER A 7 -7.87 -25.68 12.25
C SER A 7 -9.22 -25.21 11.69
N LYS A 8 -9.48 -23.91 11.77
CA LYS A 8 -10.62 -23.30 11.08
C LYS A 8 -10.55 -23.68 9.60
N ARG A 9 -11.69 -24.05 9.04
CA ARG A 9 -11.79 -24.39 7.63
C ARG A 9 -11.34 -23.21 6.77
N PRO A 10 -10.74 -23.41 5.60
CA PRO A 10 -10.31 -22.33 4.70
C PRO A 10 -11.39 -21.31 4.40
N ALA A 11 -12.65 -21.75 4.27
CA ALA A 11 -13.80 -20.88 4.04
C ALA A 11 -14.10 -19.95 5.24
N ASP A 12 -13.93 -20.44 6.46
CA ASP A 12 -14.16 -19.65 7.68
C ASP A 12 -13.07 -18.57 7.83
N VAL A 13 -11.83 -18.90 7.50
CA VAL A 13 -10.70 -17.96 7.49
C VAL A 13 -10.91 -16.88 6.42
N GLN A 14 -11.39 -17.24 5.26
CA GLN A 14 -11.68 -16.30 4.18
C GLN A 14 -12.80 -15.34 4.55
N ALA A 15 -13.85 -15.81 5.21
CA ALA A 15 -14.95 -14.98 5.70
C ALA A 15 -14.46 -13.96 6.75
N GLU A 16 -13.62 -14.38 7.69
CA GLU A 16 -13.00 -13.49 8.68
C GLU A 16 -12.13 -12.42 8.03
N LEU A 17 -11.30 -12.81 7.07
CA LEU A 17 -10.44 -11.89 6.33
C LEU A 17 -11.25 -10.90 5.50
N LYS A 18 -12.36 -11.32 4.91
CA LYS A 18 -13.26 -10.43 4.16
C LYS A 18 -13.83 -9.34 5.06
N VAL A 19 -14.29 -9.69 6.25
CA VAL A 19 -14.78 -8.71 7.25
C VAL A 19 -13.67 -7.73 7.63
N LEU A 20 -12.48 -8.21 7.93
CA LEU A 20 -11.32 -7.38 8.26
C LEU A 20 -10.96 -6.41 7.13
N LEU A 21 -10.95 -6.88 5.90
CA LEU A 21 -10.65 -6.06 4.73
C LEU A 21 -11.71 -4.99 4.49
N LEU A 22 -12.99 -5.31 4.66
CA LEU A 22 -14.08 -4.36 4.54
C LEU A 22 -14.02 -3.27 5.61
N GLN A 23 -13.70 -3.63 6.85
CA GLN A 23 -13.48 -2.66 7.94
C GLN A 23 -12.31 -1.74 7.63
N LYS A 24 -11.18 -2.31 7.22
CA LYS A 24 -9.99 -1.54 6.85
C LYS A 24 -10.23 -0.61 5.67
N ARG A 25 -11.00 -1.09 4.69
CA ARG A 25 -11.43 -0.28 3.54
C ARG A 25 -12.24 0.94 3.99
N ALA A 26 -13.22 0.74 4.85
CA ALA A 26 -14.05 1.82 5.36
C ALA A 26 -13.22 2.88 6.12
N GLU A 27 -12.30 2.44 6.98
CA GLU A 27 -11.37 3.35 7.68
C GLU A 27 -10.52 4.17 6.71
N LEU A 28 -9.94 3.53 5.71
CA LEU A 28 -9.09 4.19 4.71
C LEU A 28 -9.87 5.20 3.86
N VAL A 29 -11.09 4.86 3.45
CA VAL A 29 -11.97 5.75 2.70
C VAL A 29 -12.28 6.99 3.52
N THR A 30 -12.60 6.84 4.81
CA THR A 30 -12.87 7.97 5.70
C THR A 30 -11.65 8.87 5.83
N LYS A 31 -10.48 8.29 6.11
CA LYS A 31 -9.22 9.05 6.23
C LYS A 31 -8.84 9.78 4.95
N LEU A 32 -8.99 9.14 3.79
CA LEU A 32 -8.72 9.77 2.49
C LEU A 32 -9.67 10.93 2.19
N ARG A 33 -10.94 10.81 2.62
CA ARG A 33 -11.90 11.90 2.49
C ARG A 33 -11.51 13.10 3.35
N GLU A 34 -11.18 12.87 4.63
CA GLU A 34 -10.71 13.91 5.56
C GLU A 34 -9.44 14.61 5.04
N GLU A 35 -8.49 13.84 4.53
CA GLU A 35 -7.26 14.37 3.94
C GLU A 35 -7.51 15.19 2.67
N ARG A 36 -8.48 14.77 1.85
CA ARG A 36 -8.88 15.51 0.66
C ARG A 36 -9.52 16.85 1.03
N GLU A 37 -10.41 16.87 2.02
CA GLU A 37 -11.03 18.08 2.55
C GLU A 37 -9.97 19.03 3.11
N GLY A 38 -9.04 18.52 3.92
CA GLY A 38 -7.92 19.29 4.45
C GLY A 38 -7.01 19.88 3.37
N ARG A 39 -6.79 19.16 2.26
CA ARG A 39 -6.03 19.69 1.11
C ARG A 39 -6.75 20.81 0.36
N ILE A 40 -8.05 20.69 0.20
CA ILE A 40 -8.87 21.76 -0.42
C ILE A 40 -8.76 23.03 0.40
N GLU A 41 -8.87 22.93 1.73
CA GLU A 41 -8.69 24.06 2.64
C GLU A 41 -7.27 24.63 2.59
N ALA A 42 -6.25 23.77 2.58
CA ALA A 42 -4.84 24.19 2.49
C ALA A 42 -4.54 24.89 1.17
N THR A 43 -5.09 24.41 0.05
CA THR A 43 -4.94 25.05 -1.25
C THR A 43 -5.61 26.43 -1.29
N ALA A 44 -6.83 26.54 -0.78
CA ALA A 44 -7.54 27.82 -0.69
C ALA A 44 -6.79 28.82 0.21
N ARG A 45 -6.21 28.35 1.31
CA ARG A 45 -5.34 29.17 2.19
C ARG A 45 -4.09 29.64 1.45
N ARG A 46 -3.45 28.76 0.69
CA ARG A 46 -2.24 29.08 -0.09
C ARG A 46 -2.53 30.15 -1.14
N GLU A 47 -3.59 30.02 -1.91
CA GLU A 47 -4.02 31.01 -2.89
C GLU A 47 -4.26 32.39 -2.25
N LYS A 48 -4.88 32.40 -1.08
CA LYS A 48 -5.09 33.62 -0.30
C LYS A 48 -3.78 34.26 0.15
N ILE A 49 -2.80 33.44 0.59
CA ILE A 49 -1.48 33.92 1.00
C ILE A 49 -0.69 34.47 -0.20
N GLU A 50 -0.77 33.80 -1.35
CA GLU A 50 -0.12 34.24 -2.58
C GLU A 50 -0.65 35.59 -3.09
N GLY A 51 -1.91 35.90 -2.81
CA GLY A 51 -2.53 37.21 -3.08
C GLY A 51 -2.14 38.32 -2.10
N MET A 52 -1.42 38.02 -1.00
CA MET A 52 -0.97 39.02 -0.02
C MET A 52 0.34 39.70 -0.46
N PRO A 53 0.58 40.98 -0.01
CA PRO A 53 1.88 41.64 -0.19
C PRO A 53 3.01 40.76 0.35
N PHE A 54 4.17 40.78 -0.30
CA PHE A 54 5.31 39.93 0.04
C PHE A 54 5.75 40.00 1.52
N GLY A 55 5.71 41.17 2.15
CA GLY A 55 6.07 41.35 3.55
C GLY A 55 5.09 40.79 4.58
N ASP A 56 3.84 40.49 4.16
CA ASP A 56 2.76 40.04 5.04
C ASP A 56 2.49 38.54 4.94
N ARG A 57 3.26 37.84 4.09
CA ARG A 57 3.08 36.42 3.87
C ARG A 57 3.59 35.59 5.04
N PRO A 58 2.73 34.74 5.67
CA PRO A 58 3.20 33.79 6.67
C PRO A 58 4.10 32.73 6.02
N ALA A 59 5.04 32.16 6.79
CA ALA A 59 5.85 31.04 6.35
C ALA A 59 4.95 29.80 6.07
N LEU A 60 5.14 29.17 4.91
CA LEU A 60 4.46 27.91 4.57
C LEU A 60 5.05 26.78 5.41
N SER A 61 4.17 25.93 5.99
CA SER A 61 4.58 24.81 6.80
C SER A 61 5.11 23.66 5.92
N PRO A 62 6.23 22.98 6.28
CA PRO A 62 6.74 21.80 5.58
C PRO A 62 5.84 20.55 5.73
N ASP A 63 4.80 20.59 6.56
CA ASP A 63 3.90 19.47 6.82
C ASP A 63 3.03 19.10 5.60
N ASP A 64 2.88 19.98 4.62
CA ASP A 64 2.06 19.74 3.43
C ASP A 64 2.64 18.62 2.52
N GLU A 65 3.97 18.53 2.40
CA GLU A 65 4.62 17.47 1.58
C GLU A 65 4.49 16.08 2.20
N MET A 66 4.59 15.97 3.53
CA MET A 66 4.38 14.72 4.26
C MET A 66 2.95 14.20 4.12
N GLY A 67 1.97 15.08 4.10
CA GLY A 67 0.56 14.74 3.92
C GLY A 67 0.29 14.05 2.58
N PHE A 68 0.93 14.47 1.49
CA PHE A 68 0.81 13.83 0.18
C PHE A 68 1.37 12.41 0.17
N ALA A 69 2.55 12.18 0.75
CA ALA A 69 3.16 10.85 0.81
C ALA A 69 2.31 9.85 1.61
N VAL A 70 1.70 10.29 2.72
CA VAL A 70 0.79 9.47 3.55
C VAL A 70 -0.48 9.14 2.78
N ALA A 71 -1.09 10.11 2.09
CA ALA A 71 -2.28 9.89 1.29
C ALA A 71 -2.05 8.94 0.12
N ASP A 72 -0.93 9.03 -0.58
CA ASP A 72 -0.54 8.12 -1.65
C ASP A 72 -0.38 6.69 -1.14
N ARG A 73 0.24 6.50 0.01
CA ARG A 73 0.36 5.19 0.66
C ARG A 73 -1.01 4.60 1.00
N ARG A 74 -1.92 5.40 1.56
CA ARG A 74 -3.29 4.96 1.89
C ARG A 74 -4.09 4.62 0.65
N ALA A 75 -3.98 5.40 -0.42
CA ALA A 75 -4.60 5.10 -1.70
C ALA A 75 -4.09 3.79 -2.30
N GLY A 76 -2.78 3.53 -2.20
CA GLY A 76 -2.17 2.26 -2.60
C GLY A 76 -2.69 1.07 -1.80
N MET A 77 -2.82 1.21 -0.47
CA MET A 77 -3.43 0.18 0.38
C MET A 77 -4.89 -0.08 0.03
N LEU A 78 -5.68 0.98 -0.24
CA LEU A 78 -7.07 0.84 -0.66
C LEU A 78 -7.19 0.04 -1.96
N ALA A 79 -6.35 0.32 -2.94
CA ALA A 79 -6.30 -0.44 -4.20
C ALA A 79 -5.97 -1.92 -3.98
N GLN A 80 -5.06 -2.23 -3.06
CA GLN A 80 -4.72 -3.61 -2.70
C GLN A 80 -5.89 -4.33 -2.00
N ILE A 81 -6.63 -3.63 -1.13
CA ILE A 81 -7.83 -4.18 -0.48
C ILE A 81 -8.90 -4.46 -1.52
N ASP A 82 -9.17 -3.53 -2.42
CA ASP A 82 -10.18 -3.70 -3.47
C ASP A 82 -9.83 -4.88 -4.39
N LEU A 83 -8.56 -5.06 -4.72
CA LEU A 83 -8.09 -6.22 -5.49
C LEU A 83 -8.27 -7.52 -4.71
N ALA A 84 -7.96 -7.55 -3.41
CA ALA A 84 -8.15 -8.72 -2.57
C ALA A 84 -9.63 -9.12 -2.47
N LEU A 85 -10.52 -8.15 -2.26
CA LEU A 85 -11.97 -8.37 -2.23
C LEU A 85 -12.48 -8.90 -3.58
N LYS A 86 -12.01 -8.35 -4.68
CA LYS A 86 -12.34 -8.82 -6.03
C LYS A 86 -11.89 -10.27 -6.23
N LYS A 87 -10.68 -10.62 -5.81
CA LYS A 87 -10.19 -12.01 -5.86
C LYS A 87 -11.01 -12.96 -5.00
N MET A 88 -11.52 -12.51 -3.85
CA MET A 88 -12.45 -13.31 -3.03
C MET A 88 -13.75 -13.60 -3.76
N ASP A 89 -14.32 -12.60 -4.43
CA ASP A 89 -15.57 -12.77 -5.20
C ASP A 89 -15.37 -13.67 -6.43
N GLU A 90 -14.19 -13.64 -7.04
CA GLU A 90 -13.81 -14.48 -8.19
C GLU A 90 -13.34 -15.89 -7.77
N GLY A 91 -13.13 -16.16 -6.49
CA GLY A 91 -12.62 -17.43 -5.96
C GLY A 91 -11.11 -17.64 -6.14
N SER A 92 -10.35 -16.63 -6.52
CA SER A 92 -8.89 -16.69 -6.73
C SER A 92 -8.06 -16.16 -5.55
N TYR A 93 -8.71 -15.69 -4.49
CA TYR A 93 -8.03 -15.19 -3.29
C TYR A 93 -7.24 -16.29 -2.59
N GLY A 94 -6.05 -15.95 -2.12
CA GLY A 94 -5.18 -16.89 -1.41
C GLY A 94 -4.37 -17.81 -2.32
N ARG A 95 -4.39 -17.59 -3.63
CA ARG A 95 -3.52 -18.25 -4.58
C ARG A 95 -2.32 -17.38 -4.94
N CYS A 96 -1.15 -17.97 -4.95
CA CYS A 96 0.08 -17.30 -5.38
C CYS A 96 0.01 -17.00 -6.89
N GLU A 97 0.21 -15.74 -7.26
CA GLU A 97 0.19 -15.35 -8.68
C GLU A 97 1.40 -15.88 -9.48
N ALA A 98 2.48 -16.31 -8.79
CA ALA A 98 3.69 -16.80 -9.43
C ALA A 98 3.74 -18.32 -9.58
N CYS A 99 3.30 -19.08 -8.58
CA CYS A 99 3.34 -20.56 -8.61
C CYS A 99 1.95 -21.22 -8.59
N GLU A 100 0.88 -20.43 -8.47
CA GLU A 100 -0.52 -20.89 -8.41
C GLU A 100 -0.86 -21.81 -7.22
N GLU A 101 0.09 -22.04 -6.31
CA GLU A 101 -0.15 -22.77 -5.07
C GLU A 101 -0.91 -21.91 -4.04
N GLU A 102 -1.54 -22.55 -3.08
CA GLU A 102 -2.22 -21.85 -1.99
C GLU A 102 -1.22 -21.12 -1.10
N ILE A 103 -1.53 -19.88 -0.78
CA ILE A 103 -0.79 -19.09 0.21
C ILE A 103 -1.19 -19.58 1.60
N ALA A 104 -0.22 -19.82 2.48
CA ALA A 104 -0.47 -20.29 3.83
C ALA A 104 -1.46 -19.36 4.58
N PRO A 105 -2.49 -19.90 5.26
CA PRO A 105 -3.46 -19.10 6.00
C PRO A 105 -2.83 -18.19 7.05
N ALA A 106 -1.73 -18.61 7.67
CA ALA A 106 -0.97 -17.79 8.63
C ALA A 106 -0.39 -16.53 7.98
N ARG A 107 0.09 -16.65 6.73
CA ARG A 107 0.59 -15.52 5.95
C ARG A 107 -0.54 -14.55 5.57
N LEU A 108 -1.69 -15.06 5.16
CA LEU A 108 -2.87 -14.25 4.83
C LEU A 108 -3.42 -13.50 6.04
N ARG A 109 -3.35 -14.08 7.23
CA ARG A 109 -3.74 -13.39 8.46
C ARG A 109 -2.79 -12.25 8.81
N ALA A 110 -1.49 -12.44 8.58
CA ALA A 110 -0.47 -11.41 8.80
C ALA A 110 -0.49 -10.36 7.67
N HIS A 111 -0.69 -10.80 6.44
CA HIS A 111 -0.67 -9.99 5.23
C HIS A 111 -1.89 -10.31 4.36
N PRO A 112 -3.07 -9.72 4.63
CA PRO A 112 -4.32 -10.04 3.91
C PRO A 112 -4.28 -9.72 2.42
N PHE A 113 -3.37 -8.85 1.99
CA PHE A 113 -3.18 -8.48 0.57
C PHE A 113 -2.05 -9.28 -0.10
N ALA A 114 -1.48 -10.29 0.55
CA ALA A 114 -0.42 -11.08 -0.03
C ALA A 114 -0.89 -11.74 -1.35
N VAL A 115 -0.21 -11.45 -2.42
CA VAL A 115 -0.46 -12.01 -3.76
C VAL A 115 0.53 -13.12 -4.10
N ARG A 116 1.57 -13.29 -3.29
CA ARG A 116 2.61 -14.31 -3.45
C ARG A 116 2.81 -15.08 -2.15
N CYS A 117 3.12 -16.38 -2.27
CA CYS A 117 3.60 -17.15 -1.12
C CYS A 117 4.97 -16.63 -0.67
N THR A 118 5.40 -17.01 0.53
CA THR A 118 6.69 -16.55 1.12
C THR A 118 7.86 -16.79 0.18
N ARG A 119 7.95 -17.99 -0.39
CA ARG A 119 9.02 -18.38 -1.32
C ARG A 119 9.06 -17.50 -2.58
N CYS A 120 7.93 -17.30 -3.22
CA CYS A 120 7.86 -16.48 -4.43
C CYS A 120 8.08 -15.00 -4.14
N GLN A 121 7.68 -14.52 -2.97
CA GLN A 121 7.93 -13.16 -2.52
C GLN A 121 9.43 -12.91 -2.31
N GLU A 122 10.14 -13.84 -1.68
CA GLU A 122 11.61 -13.76 -1.49
C GLU A 122 12.36 -13.72 -2.82
N VAL A 123 11.93 -14.52 -3.80
CA VAL A 123 12.51 -14.50 -5.16
C VAL A 123 12.28 -13.14 -5.80
N TRP A 124 11.05 -12.64 -5.77
CA TRP A 124 10.69 -11.34 -6.35
C TRP A 124 11.49 -10.18 -5.72
N GLU A 125 11.61 -10.13 -4.40
CA GLU A 125 12.38 -9.11 -3.68
C GLU A 125 13.87 -9.15 -4.03
N ARG A 126 14.42 -10.35 -4.18
CA ARG A 126 15.82 -10.54 -4.60
C ARG A 126 16.07 -10.02 -6.02
N ASP A 127 15.12 -10.29 -6.93
CA ASP A 127 15.22 -9.83 -8.30
C ASP A 127 15.07 -8.31 -8.41
N GLN A 128 14.18 -7.71 -7.63
CA GLN A 128 14.04 -6.25 -7.53
C GLN A 128 15.34 -5.59 -7.03
N SER A 129 15.93 -6.12 -5.97
CA SER A 129 17.19 -5.61 -5.42
C SER A 129 18.34 -5.69 -6.43
N ARG A 130 18.38 -6.74 -7.25
CA ARG A 130 19.38 -6.87 -8.33
C ARG A 130 19.16 -5.85 -9.45
N ALA A 131 17.92 -5.62 -9.84
CA ALA A 131 17.57 -4.65 -10.86
C ALA A 131 17.93 -3.22 -10.44
N GLU A 132 17.65 -2.85 -9.18
CA GLU A 132 18.02 -1.56 -8.60
C GLU A 132 19.55 -1.38 -8.54
N ALA A 133 20.29 -2.40 -8.10
CA ALA A 133 21.75 -2.37 -8.06
C ALA A 133 22.36 -2.27 -9.47
N GLY A 134 21.77 -2.91 -10.47
CA GLY A 134 22.16 -2.80 -11.88
C GLY A 134 21.93 -1.40 -12.44
N SER A 135 20.79 -0.80 -12.16
CA SER A 135 20.43 0.56 -12.59
C SER A 135 21.31 1.65 -11.93
N ALA A 136 21.73 1.44 -10.68
CA ALA A 136 22.64 2.36 -10.00
C ALA A 136 24.06 2.36 -10.64
N ARG A 137 24.52 1.21 -11.13
CA ARG A 137 25.84 1.09 -11.79
C ARG A 137 25.87 1.78 -13.16
N THR A 138 24.79 1.76 -13.92
CA THR A 138 24.73 2.41 -15.24
C THR A 138 24.64 3.93 -15.17
N ARG A 139 24.19 4.51 -14.05
CA ARG A 139 24.19 5.96 -13.84
C ARG A 139 25.55 6.55 -13.43
N GLY A 140 26.53 5.71 -13.12
CA GLY A 140 27.85 6.11 -12.63
C GLY A 140 28.98 6.04 -13.64
N LEU A 141 28.72 5.78 -14.91
CA LEU A 141 29.76 5.81 -15.96
C LEU A 141 29.96 7.26 -16.41
N PRO A 142 31.15 7.85 -16.22
CA PRO A 142 31.46 9.13 -16.86
C PRO A 142 31.46 8.93 -18.38
N GLU A 143 30.76 9.81 -19.08
CA GLU A 143 30.91 9.90 -20.53
C GLU A 143 32.35 10.26 -20.82
N GLU A 144 33.14 9.31 -21.34
CA GLU A 144 34.42 9.58 -21.91
C GLU A 144 34.20 10.41 -23.18
N ASN A 145 34.42 11.69 -23.02
CA ASN A 145 34.44 12.65 -24.12
C ASN A 145 35.73 12.46 -24.89
N SER A 146 35.63 11.92 -26.09
CA SER A 146 36.71 11.93 -27.10
C SER A 146 36.55 13.12 -28.01
#